data_83fb815094d2eb73cc97b8765351d566
#
_entry.id   83fb815094d2eb73cc97b8765351d566
#
_cell.length_a   1.000
_cell.length_b   1.000
_cell.length_c   1.000
_cell.angle_alpha   90.00
_cell.angle_beta   90.00
_cell.angle_gamma   90.00
#
_symmetry.space_group_name_H-M   'P 1'
#
loop_
_entity.id
_entity.type
_entity.pdbx_description
1 polymer ?
#
loop_
_entity_poly.entity_id
_entity_poly.type
_entity_poly.pdbx_seq_one_letter_code
_entity_poly.pdbx_strand_id
1 'polypeptide(L)'
;MFNLFQKKSDNSPRQIAIGDVHGHYDGLCQLVDFCQIVPEDRLYFLGDVIDRGPKSAEVVKWIRERNYPCLMGNHEVMLLTSFNNGDLDEMALRHWLPSGGDATLESYGDEGISQDEIDWFTSLPSYLDLGDVFLVHAGVDPFRSLDQQNNDQFCWIREKFLSNHFPYFTDKTIVTGHTITFTLPGVRPGELAQGPGWIDIESV
;
A
#
# COMPACT_ATOMS: atom_id res chain seq x y z
N MET A 1 16.42 -9.95 -1.39
CA MET A 1 15.05 -10.52 -1.35
C MET A 1 15.05 -11.59 -0.27
N PHE A 2 14.54 -11.25 0.91
CA PHE A 2 14.51 -12.18 2.05
C PHE A 2 13.09 -12.69 2.24
N ASN A 3 12.95 -14.01 2.24
CA ASN A 3 11.73 -14.72 2.53
C ASN A 3 11.48 -14.59 4.05
N LEU A 4 10.71 -13.60 4.47
CA LEU A 4 10.40 -13.32 5.89
C LEU A 4 9.52 -14.38 6.54
N PHE A 5 9.01 -15.31 5.78
CA PHE A 5 8.19 -16.40 6.31
C PHE A 5 9.03 -17.67 6.33
N GLN A 6 9.50 -18.05 7.52
CA GLN A 6 10.04 -19.40 7.72
C GLN A 6 9.07 -20.41 7.13
N LYS A 7 9.58 -21.28 6.26
CA LYS A 7 8.91 -22.46 5.75
C LYS A 7 8.48 -23.33 6.94
N LYS A 8 7.32 -23.07 7.54
CA LYS A 8 6.61 -24.13 8.24
C LYS A 8 6.31 -25.17 7.17
N SER A 9 6.66 -26.42 7.40
CA SER A 9 6.31 -27.58 6.61
C SER A 9 4.84 -27.93 6.77
N ASP A 10 3.97 -26.92 6.68
CA ASP A 10 2.53 -27.01 6.81
C ASP A 10 1.97 -26.51 5.49
N ASN A 11 1.08 -27.24 4.87
CA ASN A 11 0.36 -26.90 3.63
C ASN A 11 -0.59 -25.70 3.81
N SER A 12 -0.35 -24.85 4.78
CA SER A 12 -1.16 -23.65 5.01
C SER A 12 -0.90 -22.61 3.91
N PRO A 13 -1.95 -21.95 3.41
CA PRO A 13 -1.81 -20.85 2.46
C PRO A 13 -0.84 -19.77 2.99
N ARG A 14 0.08 -19.29 2.14
CA ARG A 14 0.94 -18.17 2.50
C ARG A 14 0.11 -16.89 2.57
N GLN A 15 0.48 -16.00 3.49
CA GLN A 15 0.01 -14.61 3.51
C GLN A 15 1.17 -13.74 3.01
N ILE A 16 0.92 -12.97 1.96
CA ILE A 16 1.95 -12.22 1.25
C ILE A 16 1.49 -10.77 1.17
N ALA A 17 2.25 -9.86 1.78
CA ALA A 17 2.05 -8.42 1.63
C ALA A 17 2.88 -7.90 0.45
N ILE A 18 2.28 -7.05 -0.37
CA ILE A 18 2.91 -6.34 -1.48
C ILE A 18 2.86 -4.85 -1.15
N GLY A 19 4.02 -4.19 -1.17
CA GLY A 19 4.15 -2.74 -0.97
C GLY A 19 3.65 -1.94 -2.16
N ASP A 20 4.16 -0.72 -2.29
CA ASP A 20 3.76 0.23 -3.30
C ASP A 20 4.03 -0.32 -4.72
N VAL A 21 2.98 -0.37 -5.55
CA VAL A 21 3.08 -0.89 -6.93
C VAL A 21 3.24 0.22 -7.94
N HIS A 22 2.63 1.37 -7.67
CA HIS A 22 2.75 2.57 -8.48
C HIS A 22 2.60 2.33 -9.99
N GLY A 23 1.53 1.67 -10.42
CA GLY A 23 1.26 1.46 -11.84
C GLY A 23 2.30 0.59 -12.58
N HIS A 24 3.22 -0.06 -11.89
CA HIS A 24 4.22 -0.96 -12.48
C HIS A 24 3.68 -2.38 -12.69
N TYR A 25 2.64 -2.52 -13.51
CA TYR A 25 1.95 -3.78 -13.77
C TYR A 25 2.88 -4.92 -14.23
N ASP A 26 3.81 -4.63 -15.14
CA ASP A 26 4.73 -5.67 -15.63
C ASP A 26 5.67 -6.17 -14.51
N GLY A 27 6.10 -5.26 -13.62
CA GLY A 27 6.87 -5.60 -12.44
C GLY A 27 6.06 -6.45 -11.45
N LEU A 28 4.79 -6.10 -11.24
CA LEU A 28 3.87 -6.89 -10.41
C LEU A 28 3.72 -8.32 -10.97
N CYS A 29 3.49 -8.48 -12.28
CA CYS A 29 3.39 -9.79 -12.91
C CYS A 29 4.68 -10.61 -12.73
N GLN A 30 5.85 -9.99 -12.94
CA GLN A 30 7.14 -10.64 -12.73
C GLN A 30 7.36 -11.05 -11.26
N LEU A 31 6.94 -10.23 -10.30
CA LEU A 31 7.00 -10.55 -8.88
C LEU A 31 6.12 -11.75 -8.53
N VAL A 32 4.88 -11.77 -9.04
CA VAL A 32 3.93 -12.88 -8.86
C VAL A 32 4.50 -14.19 -9.39
N ASP A 33 5.07 -14.16 -10.61
CA ASP A 33 5.72 -15.33 -11.22
C ASP A 33 6.95 -15.76 -10.45
N PHE A 34 7.80 -14.82 -10.04
CA PHE A 34 9.01 -15.09 -9.25
C PHE A 34 8.69 -15.74 -7.90
N CYS A 35 7.66 -15.26 -7.22
CA CYS A 35 7.21 -15.77 -5.94
C CYS A 35 6.44 -17.08 -6.07
N GLN A 36 6.18 -17.55 -7.30
CA GLN A 36 5.39 -18.77 -7.56
C GLN A 36 4.09 -18.77 -6.77
N ILE A 37 3.33 -17.67 -6.90
CA ILE A 37 2.05 -17.51 -6.22
C ILE A 37 1.08 -18.59 -6.71
N VAL A 38 0.44 -19.28 -5.78
CA VAL A 38 -0.56 -20.32 -6.05
C VAL A 38 -1.95 -19.86 -5.62
N PRO A 39 -3.03 -20.47 -6.14
CA PRO A 39 -4.41 -20.03 -5.84
C PRO A 39 -4.78 -20.03 -4.35
N GLU A 40 -4.09 -20.82 -3.55
CA GLU A 40 -4.29 -20.92 -2.10
C GLU A 40 -3.64 -19.79 -1.33
N ASP A 41 -2.67 -19.08 -1.92
CA ASP A 41 -1.98 -17.95 -1.29
C ASP A 41 -2.91 -16.74 -1.17
N ARG A 42 -2.73 -15.97 -0.12
CA ARG A 42 -3.47 -14.73 0.13
C ARG A 42 -2.55 -13.53 -0.06
N LEU A 43 -2.83 -12.75 -1.10
CA LEU A 43 -2.11 -11.51 -1.38
C LEU A 43 -2.86 -10.34 -0.74
N TYR A 44 -2.10 -9.40 -0.18
CA TYR A 44 -2.57 -8.15 0.41
C TYR A 44 -1.74 -7.01 -0.17
N PHE A 45 -2.39 -5.98 -0.70
CA PHE A 45 -1.74 -4.77 -1.21
C PHE A 45 -1.79 -3.69 -0.14
N LEU A 46 -0.66 -3.07 0.14
CA LEU A 46 -0.57 -2.07 1.21
C LEU A 46 -0.98 -0.66 0.78
N GLY A 47 -1.57 -0.49 -0.40
CA GLY A 47 -1.93 0.79 -1.00
C GLY A 47 -0.93 1.24 -2.05
N ASP A 48 -1.07 2.48 -2.52
CA ASP A 48 -0.24 3.10 -3.55
C ASP A 48 -0.09 2.21 -4.80
N VAL A 49 -1.23 1.73 -5.30
CA VAL A 49 -1.26 0.86 -6.49
C VAL A 49 -1.26 1.65 -7.79
N ILE A 50 -1.56 2.95 -7.73
CA ILE A 50 -1.63 3.90 -8.84
C ILE A 50 -0.46 4.88 -8.84
N ASP A 51 -0.42 5.74 -9.85
CA ASP A 51 0.53 6.85 -10.05
C ASP A 51 1.95 6.41 -10.45
N ARG A 52 2.71 7.36 -11.00
CA ARG A 52 4.13 7.23 -11.39
C ARG A 52 4.38 6.27 -12.55
N GLY A 53 3.96 5.03 -12.42
CA GLY A 53 4.13 4.01 -13.45
C GLY A 53 3.04 4.07 -14.54
N PRO A 54 3.30 3.49 -15.72
CA PRO A 54 2.48 3.72 -16.91
C PRO A 54 1.18 2.91 -16.99
N LYS A 55 0.90 2.00 -16.05
CA LYS A 55 -0.17 1.01 -16.16
C LYS A 55 -1.02 0.89 -14.91
N SER A 56 -1.44 2.04 -14.34
CA SER A 56 -2.30 2.08 -13.14
C SER A 56 -3.64 1.38 -13.38
N ALA A 57 -4.26 1.59 -14.54
CA ALA A 57 -5.53 0.95 -14.90
C ALA A 57 -5.43 -0.59 -14.89
N GLU A 58 -4.34 -1.13 -15.44
CA GLU A 58 -4.11 -2.58 -15.47
C GLU A 58 -3.86 -3.15 -14.08
N VAL A 59 -3.13 -2.44 -13.20
CA VAL A 59 -2.92 -2.85 -11.81
C VAL A 59 -4.24 -2.90 -11.06
N VAL A 60 -5.04 -1.82 -11.14
CA VAL A 60 -6.35 -1.73 -10.49
C VAL A 60 -7.28 -2.85 -10.98
N LYS A 61 -7.38 -3.02 -12.30
CA LYS A 61 -8.17 -4.09 -12.90
C LYS A 61 -7.74 -5.46 -12.40
N TRP A 62 -6.44 -5.73 -12.38
CA TRP A 62 -5.88 -7.03 -11.97
C TRP A 62 -6.18 -7.36 -10.51
N ILE A 63 -6.13 -6.38 -9.60
CA ILE A 63 -6.47 -6.53 -8.17
C ILE A 63 -7.96 -6.77 -8.00
N ARG A 64 -8.81 -5.95 -8.66
CA ARG A 64 -10.27 -6.03 -8.57
C ARG A 64 -10.83 -7.35 -9.11
N GLU A 65 -10.38 -7.81 -10.26
CA GLU A 65 -10.83 -9.06 -10.88
C GLU A 65 -10.54 -10.29 -10.01
N ARG A 66 -9.50 -10.22 -9.18
CA ARG A 66 -9.09 -11.31 -8.26
C ARG A 66 -9.61 -11.13 -6.84
N ASN A 67 -10.30 -10.02 -6.57
CA ASN A 67 -10.78 -9.64 -5.24
C ASN A 67 -9.67 -9.67 -4.18
N TYR A 68 -8.45 -9.27 -4.55
CA TYR A 68 -7.39 -9.18 -3.57
C TYR A 68 -7.62 -8.00 -2.62
N PRO A 69 -7.44 -8.19 -1.29
CA PRO A 69 -7.48 -7.09 -0.34
C PRO A 69 -6.42 -6.03 -0.67
N CYS A 70 -6.86 -4.79 -0.75
CA CYS A 70 -6.02 -3.63 -0.98
C CYS A 70 -6.34 -2.58 0.09
N LEU A 71 -5.33 -1.93 0.63
CA LEU A 71 -5.47 -0.83 1.57
C LEU A 71 -5.54 0.50 0.84
N MET A 72 -6.06 1.50 1.53
CA MET A 72 -5.95 2.90 1.16
C MET A 72 -4.51 3.36 1.35
N GLY A 73 -3.84 3.81 0.29
CA GLY A 73 -2.57 4.53 0.34
C GLY A 73 -2.76 6.03 0.17
N ASN A 74 -1.70 6.80 0.31
CA ASN A 74 -1.81 8.25 0.15
C ASN A 74 -2.07 8.68 -1.30
N HIS A 75 -1.64 7.89 -2.29
CA HIS A 75 -1.92 8.16 -3.70
C HIS A 75 -3.40 7.94 -4.02
N GLU A 76 -4.05 6.94 -3.47
CA GLU A 76 -5.51 6.76 -3.57
C GLU A 76 -6.26 7.90 -2.86
N VAL A 77 -5.77 8.39 -1.70
CA VAL A 77 -6.36 9.57 -1.02
C VAL A 77 -6.25 10.82 -1.89
N MET A 78 -5.10 11.06 -2.56
CA MET A 78 -4.93 12.20 -3.46
C MET A 78 -5.87 12.12 -4.66
N LEU A 79 -6.00 10.93 -5.28
CA LEU A 79 -6.97 10.69 -6.34
C LEU A 79 -8.39 11.04 -5.89
N LEU A 80 -8.87 10.43 -4.80
CA LEU A 80 -10.23 10.64 -4.30
C LEU A 80 -10.52 12.09 -3.93
N THR A 81 -9.53 12.80 -3.38
CA THR A 81 -9.65 14.22 -3.08
C THR A 81 -9.80 15.04 -4.36
N SER A 82 -9.17 14.63 -5.46
CA SER A 82 -9.22 15.28 -6.76
C SER A 82 -10.55 15.04 -7.50
N PHE A 83 -11.26 13.95 -7.16
CA PHE A 83 -12.57 13.58 -7.76
C PHE A 83 -13.70 13.72 -6.72
N ASN A 84 -13.95 14.91 -6.22
CA ASN A 84 -14.96 15.15 -5.20
C ASN A 84 -16.37 15.18 -5.79
N ASN A 85 -17.20 14.16 -5.50
CA ASN A 85 -18.60 14.03 -5.95
C ASN A 85 -18.84 14.17 -7.48
N GLY A 86 -17.87 13.73 -8.27
CA GLY A 86 -17.94 13.80 -9.74
C GLY A 86 -17.46 15.11 -10.35
N ASP A 87 -17.12 16.09 -9.53
CA ASP A 87 -16.46 17.33 -9.94
C ASP A 87 -14.95 17.24 -9.66
N LEU A 88 -14.13 17.76 -10.59
CA LEU A 88 -12.69 17.85 -10.43
C LEU A 88 -12.34 19.05 -9.53
N ASP A 89 -11.66 18.81 -8.41
CA ASP A 89 -11.09 19.87 -7.58
C ASP A 89 -9.72 20.30 -8.16
N GLU A 90 -9.69 21.49 -8.78
CA GLU A 90 -8.47 22.03 -9.39
C GLU A 90 -7.31 22.19 -8.40
N MET A 91 -7.58 22.48 -7.12
CA MET A 91 -6.53 22.65 -6.12
C MET A 91 -5.94 21.29 -5.74
N ALA A 92 -6.76 20.27 -5.54
CA ALA A 92 -6.32 18.92 -5.27
C ALA A 92 -5.53 18.34 -6.46
N LEU A 93 -5.99 18.56 -7.70
CA LEU A 93 -5.27 18.16 -8.91
C LEU A 93 -3.85 18.74 -8.98
N ARG A 94 -3.64 20.00 -8.58
CA ARG A 94 -2.31 20.63 -8.55
C ARG A 94 -1.34 19.94 -7.59
N HIS A 95 -1.82 19.22 -6.61
CA HIS A 95 -1.00 18.42 -5.70
C HIS A 95 -0.83 16.98 -6.19
N TRP A 96 -1.88 16.40 -6.75
CA TRP A 96 -1.86 15.01 -7.19
C TRP A 96 -1.06 14.79 -8.48
N LEU A 97 -1.28 15.62 -9.53
CA LEU A 97 -0.60 15.44 -10.82
C LEU A 97 0.94 15.43 -10.70
N PRO A 98 1.60 16.40 -10.00
CA PRO A 98 3.06 16.36 -9.83
C PRO A 98 3.56 15.18 -8.98
N SER A 99 2.67 14.51 -8.25
CA SER A 99 3.00 13.30 -7.47
C SER A 99 2.99 12.03 -8.32
N GLY A 100 2.60 12.14 -9.61
CA GLY A 100 2.53 11.04 -10.57
C GLY A 100 1.11 10.68 -11.02
N GLY A 101 0.10 11.47 -10.62
CA GLY A 101 -1.29 11.26 -11.02
C GLY A 101 -1.54 11.46 -12.52
N ASP A 102 -0.67 12.21 -13.21
CA ASP A 102 -0.67 12.34 -14.66
C ASP A 102 -0.49 10.98 -15.34
N ALA A 103 0.41 10.13 -14.85
CA ALA A 103 0.59 8.78 -15.37
C ALA A 103 -0.65 7.89 -15.17
N THR A 104 -1.39 8.10 -14.07
CA THR A 104 -2.66 7.41 -13.85
C THR A 104 -3.69 7.85 -14.89
N LEU A 105 -3.87 9.16 -15.10
CA LEU A 105 -4.80 9.66 -16.12
C LEU A 105 -4.44 9.19 -17.52
N GLU A 106 -3.15 9.17 -17.87
CA GLU A 106 -2.68 8.61 -19.14
C GLU A 106 -3.01 7.12 -19.29
N SER A 107 -2.84 6.34 -18.22
CA SER A 107 -3.12 4.90 -18.21
C SER A 107 -4.60 4.59 -18.49
N TYR A 108 -5.51 5.43 -17.96
CA TYR A 108 -6.95 5.29 -18.21
C TYR A 108 -7.39 5.87 -19.58
N GLY A 109 -6.59 6.74 -20.18
CA GLY A 109 -6.86 7.34 -21.50
C GLY A 109 -8.17 8.11 -21.56
N ASP A 110 -8.78 8.14 -22.77
CA ASP A 110 -9.99 8.92 -23.03
C ASP A 110 -11.24 8.42 -22.29
N GLU A 111 -11.25 7.17 -21.82
CA GLU A 111 -12.38 6.61 -21.08
C GLU A 111 -12.43 7.14 -19.65
N GLY A 112 -11.27 7.57 -19.13
CA GLY A 112 -11.13 8.05 -17.75
C GLY A 112 -11.38 6.98 -16.70
N ILE A 113 -11.31 7.40 -15.42
CA ILE A 113 -11.58 6.53 -14.28
C ILE A 113 -13.10 6.41 -14.11
N SER A 114 -13.62 5.20 -14.17
CA SER A 114 -15.06 4.95 -14.06
C SER A 114 -15.58 5.19 -12.63
N GLN A 115 -16.89 5.47 -12.52
CA GLN A 115 -17.51 5.63 -11.19
C GLN A 115 -17.38 4.35 -10.34
N ASP A 116 -17.46 3.18 -10.94
CA ASP A 116 -17.27 1.89 -10.25
C ASP A 116 -15.87 1.75 -9.64
N GLU A 117 -14.86 2.37 -10.28
CA GLU A 117 -13.49 2.37 -9.75
C GLU A 117 -13.33 3.42 -8.64
N ILE A 118 -13.94 4.60 -8.80
CA ILE A 118 -13.99 5.60 -7.71
C ILE A 118 -14.69 5.02 -6.47
N ASP A 119 -15.79 4.30 -6.66
CA ASP A 119 -16.50 3.64 -5.57
C ASP A 119 -15.63 2.55 -4.92
N TRP A 120 -14.87 1.80 -5.73
CA TRP A 120 -13.93 0.81 -5.23
C TRP A 120 -12.80 1.49 -4.41
N PHE A 121 -12.15 2.52 -4.92
CA PHE A 121 -11.15 3.28 -4.17
C PHE A 121 -11.70 3.81 -2.85
N THR A 122 -12.93 4.36 -2.89
CA THR A 122 -13.60 4.86 -1.68
C THR A 122 -13.85 3.76 -0.64
N SER A 123 -14.04 2.52 -1.08
CA SER A 123 -14.30 1.37 -0.21
C SER A 123 -13.04 0.75 0.41
N LEU A 124 -11.83 1.18 0.01
CA LEU A 124 -10.58 0.62 0.51
C LEU A 124 -10.44 0.85 2.02
N PRO A 125 -10.15 -0.19 2.81
CA PRO A 125 -9.93 -0.04 4.25
C PRO A 125 -8.59 0.66 4.51
N SER A 126 -8.52 1.42 5.60
CA SER A 126 -7.29 2.08 6.03
C SER A 126 -6.26 1.12 6.63
N TYR A 127 -6.71 -0.04 7.15
CA TYR A 127 -5.87 -1.10 7.69
C TYR A 127 -6.59 -2.44 7.67
N LEU A 128 -5.82 -3.53 7.84
CA LEU A 128 -6.34 -4.89 8.04
C LEU A 128 -5.69 -5.53 9.27
N ASP A 129 -6.51 -6.01 10.19
CA ASP A 129 -6.07 -6.78 11.35
C ASP A 129 -6.20 -8.28 11.05
N LEU A 130 -5.07 -8.96 10.89
CA LEU A 130 -5.00 -10.39 10.57
C LEU A 130 -4.71 -11.27 11.80
N GLY A 131 -4.80 -10.69 13.00
CA GLY A 131 -4.52 -11.35 14.26
C GLY A 131 -3.12 -11.03 14.78
N ASP A 132 -2.11 -11.76 14.35
CA ASP A 132 -0.69 -11.56 14.71
C ASP A 132 0.04 -10.55 13.81
N VAL A 133 -0.60 -10.15 12.69
CA VAL A 133 -0.11 -9.14 11.75
C VAL A 133 -1.16 -8.05 11.58
N PHE A 134 -0.71 -6.80 11.59
CA PHE A 134 -1.53 -5.62 11.30
C PHE A 134 -0.97 -4.91 10.08
N LEU A 135 -1.75 -4.87 9.00
CA LEU A 135 -1.36 -4.23 7.75
C LEU A 135 -1.90 -2.81 7.71
N VAL A 136 -1.05 -1.86 7.41
CA VAL A 136 -1.40 -0.44 7.22
C VAL A 136 -0.42 0.18 6.24
N HIS A 137 -0.86 1.17 5.45
CA HIS A 137 0.00 1.74 4.41
C HIS A 137 1.26 2.40 4.98
N ALA A 138 1.13 3.44 5.81
CA ALA A 138 2.27 4.19 6.32
C ALA A 138 2.61 3.91 7.80
N GLY A 139 1.63 3.64 8.61
CA GLY A 139 1.83 3.39 10.04
C GLY A 139 0.71 3.89 10.91
N VAL A 140 0.99 3.96 12.22
CA VAL A 140 0.06 4.42 13.24
C VAL A 140 0.71 5.50 14.11
N ASP A 141 -0.07 6.44 14.63
CA ASP A 141 0.40 7.38 15.63
C ASP A 141 0.58 6.64 16.98
N PRO A 142 1.82 6.49 17.50
CA PRO A 142 2.06 5.71 18.71
C PRO A 142 1.44 6.29 19.99
N PHE A 143 0.96 7.52 19.93
CA PHE A 143 0.39 8.24 21.08
C PHE A 143 -1.14 8.37 21.02
N ARG A 144 -1.80 7.73 20.04
CA ARG A 144 -3.25 7.73 19.89
C ARG A 144 -3.78 6.30 19.81
N SER A 145 -4.97 6.06 20.34
CA SER A 145 -5.68 4.80 20.07
C SER A 145 -6.14 4.73 18.61
N LEU A 146 -6.38 3.53 18.07
CA LEU A 146 -6.76 3.34 16.66
C LEU A 146 -8.02 4.11 16.27
N ASP A 147 -9.02 4.17 17.17
CA ASP A 147 -10.29 4.87 16.97
C ASP A 147 -10.16 6.40 16.92
N GLN A 148 -9.01 6.93 17.30
CA GLN A 148 -8.66 8.37 17.25
C GLN A 148 -7.78 8.72 16.03
N GLN A 149 -7.57 7.79 15.13
CA GLN A 149 -6.74 7.96 13.94
C GLN A 149 -7.58 7.85 12.68
N ASN A 150 -7.11 8.47 11.62
CA ASN A 150 -7.74 8.47 10.30
C ASN A 150 -6.66 8.34 9.22
N ASN A 151 -7.01 8.56 7.96
CA ASN A 151 -6.08 8.46 6.83
C ASN A 151 -4.89 9.42 6.91
N ASP A 152 -4.96 10.53 7.69
CA ASP A 152 -3.78 11.39 7.88
C ASP A 152 -2.65 10.66 8.60
N GLN A 153 -2.99 9.73 9.50
CA GLN A 153 -2.01 8.87 10.16
C GLN A 153 -1.74 7.63 9.32
N PHE A 154 -2.78 6.87 8.98
CA PHE A 154 -2.63 5.56 8.33
C PHE A 154 -1.94 5.63 6.97
N CYS A 155 -2.11 6.74 6.22
CA CYS A 155 -1.57 6.88 4.87
C CYS A 155 -0.36 7.82 4.76
N TRP A 156 -0.02 8.62 5.80
CA TRP A 156 0.99 9.67 5.65
C TRP A 156 2.06 9.71 6.74
N ILE A 157 1.87 9.04 7.87
CA ILE A 157 2.79 9.11 8.99
C ILE A 157 4.17 8.54 8.60
N ARG A 158 5.25 9.16 9.07
CA ARG A 158 6.63 8.69 8.82
C ARG A 158 7.41 8.67 10.12
N GLU A 159 8.25 9.68 10.34
CA GLU A 159 9.21 9.75 11.45
C GLU A 159 8.58 9.45 12.82
N LYS A 160 7.40 10.00 13.10
CA LYS A 160 6.72 9.81 14.40
C LYS A 160 6.42 8.34 14.70
N PHE A 161 6.12 7.53 13.68
CA PHE A 161 5.94 6.09 13.79
C PHE A 161 7.28 5.36 13.78
N LEU A 162 8.11 5.61 12.78
CA LEU A 162 9.34 4.86 12.50
C LEU A 162 10.44 5.09 13.55
N SER A 163 10.47 6.25 14.21
CA SER A 163 11.43 6.57 15.28
C SER A 163 10.96 6.15 16.67
N ASN A 164 9.74 5.61 16.81
CA ASN A 164 9.24 5.20 18.11
C ASN A 164 10.00 3.99 18.67
N HIS A 165 10.39 4.06 19.94
CA HIS A 165 11.17 3.03 20.61
C HIS A 165 10.34 1.92 21.27
N PHE A 166 9.03 2.02 21.23
CA PHE A 166 8.12 1.06 21.83
C PHE A 166 7.15 0.51 20.78
N PRO A 167 6.80 -0.79 20.83
CA PRO A 167 5.81 -1.33 19.92
C PRO A 167 4.43 -0.72 20.22
N TYR A 168 3.66 -0.45 19.17
CA TYR A 168 2.26 -0.01 19.31
C TYR A 168 1.38 -1.13 19.85
N PHE A 169 1.54 -2.34 19.30
CA PHE A 169 0.93 -3.56 19.80
C PHE A 169 1.98 -4.43 20.50
N THR A 170 1.58 -5.16 21.54
CA THR A 170 2.44 -6.11 22.26
C THR A 170 2.37 -7.52 21.68
N ASP A 171 1.36 -7.81 20.88
CA ASP A 171 0.99 -9.14 20.38
C ASP A 171 0.94 -9.23 18.85
N LYS A 172 1.20 -8.14 18.14
CA LYS A 172 1.15 -8.05 16.68
C LYS A 172 2.35 -7.35 16.10
N THR A 173 2.70 -7.71 14.87
CA THR A 173 3.66 -6.97 14.04
C THR A 173 2.91 -6.10 13.03
N ILE A 174 3.23 -4.81 13.00
CA ILE A 174 2.73 -3.89 11.97
C ILE A 174 3.60 -4.06 10.72
N VAL A 175 2.97 -4.20 9.53
CA VAL A 175 3.66 -4.22 8.25
C VAL A 175 3.20 -3.02 7.44
N THR A 176 4.18 -2.24 6.95
CA THR A 176 3.97 -1.00 6.19
C THR A 176 4.68 -1.00 4.84
N GLY A 177 4.25 -0.11 3.93
CA GLY A 177 4.94 0.38 2.75
C GLY A 177 5.32 1.85 2.91
N HIS A 178 5.06 2.68 1.88
CA HIS A 178 5.08 4.15 1.92
C HIS A 178 6.45 4.81 2.09
N THR A 179 7.25 4.39 3.07
CA THR A 179 8.55 5.03 3.34
C THR A 179 9.67 4.20 2.77
N ILE A 180 10.36 4.75 1.75
CA ILE A 180 11.48 4.05 1.11
C ILE A 180 12.54 3.70 2.17
N THR A 181 12.73 2.41 2.44
CA THR A 181 13.50 1.90 3.58
C THR A 181 14.95 2.36 3.60
N PHE A 182 15.60 2.49 2.43
CA PHE A 182 17.00 2.95 2.38
C PHE A 182 17.18 4.43 2.72
N THR A 183 16.10 5.19 2.90
CA THR A 183 16.16 6.57 3.44
C THR A 183 16.28 6.56 4.97
N LEU A 184 16.07 5.41 5.60
CA LEU A 184 16.18 5.24 7.04
C LEU A 184 17.62 4.92 7.46
N PRO A 185 18.07 5.39 8.64
CA PRO A 185 19.44 5.19 9.09
C PRO A 185 19.85 3.73 9.15
N GLY A 186 20.93 3.36 8.47
CA GLY A 186 21.54 2.03 8.53
C GLY A 186 20.88 0.98 7.61
N VAL A 187 19.88 1.34 6.82
CA VAL A 187 19.23 0.44 5.86
C VAL A 187 19.83 0.64 4.47
N ARG A 188 20.11 -0.44 3.74
CA ARG A 188 20.65 -0.40 2.38
C ARG A 188 19.52 -0.55 1.35
N PRO A 189 19.72 -0.10 0.10
CA PRO A 189 18.77 -0.37 -0.97
C PRO A 189 18.47 -1.88 -1.09
N GLY A 190 17.17 -2.22 -1.17
CA GLY A 190 16.69 -3.59 -1.24
C GLY A 190 16.59 -4.34 0.10
N GLU A 191 16.95 -3.68 1.22
CA GLU A 191 16.73 -4.24 2.56
C GLU A 191 15.41 -3.71 3.15
N LEU A 192 14.78 -4.54 3.95
CA LEU A 192 13.63 -4.14 4.77
C LEU A 192 14.10 -3.28 5.94
N ALA A 193 13.25 -2.35 6.39
CA ALA A 193 13.46 -1.69 7.66
C ALA A 193 12.60 -2.35 8.75
N GLN A 194 13.11 -2.35 9.98
CA GLN A 194 12.36 -2.92 11.11
C GLN A 194 12.68 -2.17 12.40
N GLY A 195 11.69 -2.13 13.25
CA GLY A 195 11.79 -1.54 14.58
C GLY A 195 10.91 -2.27 15.59
N PRO A 196 10.68 -1.66 16.76
CA PRO A 196 9.88 -2.29 17.79
C PRO A 196 8.45 -2.55 17.33
N GLY A 197 8.14 -3.82 17.00
CA GLY A 197 6.81 -4.26 16.59
C GLY A 197 6.37 -3.86 15.17
N TRP A 198 7.29 -3.44 14.31
CA TRP A 198 6.97 -3.11 12.92
C TRP A 198 8.05 -3.54 11.91
N ILE A 199 7.62 -3.72 10.68
CA ILE A 199 8.45 -4.00 9.50
C ILE A 199 7.93 -3.12 8.36
N ASP A 200 8.84 -2.38 7.71
CA ASP A 200 8.58 -1.63 6.48
C ASP A 200 9.18 -2.39 5.29
N ILE A 201 8.36 -2.62 4.28
CA ILE A 201 8.73 -3.43 3.11
C ILE A 201 8.98 -2.60 1.85
N GLU A 202 8.89 -1.25 1.92
CA GLU A 202 9.11 -0.37 0.78
C GLU A 202 10.61 -0.21 0.51
N SER A 203 11.14 -1.07 -0.36
CA SER A 203 12.59 -1.19 -0.55
C SER A 203 13.14 -0.45 -1.78
N VAL A 204 12.26 0.20 -2.59
CA VAL A 204 12.64 0.90 -3.84
C VAL A 204 11.95 2.25 -3.95
#